data_9bd971ab03a4c4d8ef6942da8de3da0f
#
_entry.id   9bd971ab03a4c4d8ef6942da8de3da0f
#
_cell.length_a   1.000
_cell.length_b   1.000
_cell.length_c   1.000
_cell.angle_alpha   90.00
_cell.angle_beta   90.00
_cell.angle_gamma   90.00
#
_symmetry.space_group_name_H-M   'P 1'
#
loop_
_entity.id
_entity.type
_entity.pdbx_description
1 polymer ?
#
loop_
_entity_poly.entity_id
_entity_poly.type
_entity_poly.pdbx_seq_one_letter_code
_entity_poly.pdbx_strand_id
1 'polypeptide(L)'
;FESSTEPLSQLCSHFDYVGRNNLFLKGLNDYGKKLNQRVLLIIDGINEGAGVDYWKIHLQDFIHQIESYDYLGIVLSVRVSSSRNWAYELVHDEDFSVYYYSGFKGNTQAACEYFFRSFELEFPTWPIIGEEYSNPLFLIKYCRSHQLSGLPLDQEDFWTTIRNYCSEINKTLAEQYHYNSALNLVFDSLVKVAEIMVNED
;
A
#
# COMPACT_ATOMS: atom_id res chain seq x y z
N PHE A 1 -9.05 -10.45 1.97
CA PHE A 1 -10.44 -10.95 1.84
C PHE A 1 -10.42 -12.42 1.43
N GLU A 2 -11.25 -13.24 2.07
CA GLU A 2 -11.43 -14.65 1.73
C GLU A 2 -12.48 -14.81 0.62
N SER A 3 -12.20 -15.66 -0.35
CA SER A 3 -12.96 -15.77 -1.60
C SER A 3 -14.45 -16.18 -1.47
N SER A 4 -14.87 -16.67 -0.32
CA SER A 4 -16.22 -17.23 -0.10
C SER A 4 -17.17 -16.36 0.72
N THR A 5 -16.71 -15.24 1.26
CA THR A 5 -17.47 -14.43 2.21
C THR A 5 -17.70 -13.02 1.65
N GLU A 6 -18.92 -12.50 1.78
CA GLU A 6 -19.25 -11.13 1.34
C GLU A 6 -18.38 -10.07 2.03
N PRO A 7 -18.02 -8.96 1.34
CA PRO A 7 -17.15 -7.91 1.90
C PRO A 7 -17.63 -7.35 3.24
N LEU A 8 -18.92 -7.10 3.37
CA LEU A 8 -19.49 -6.54 4.59
C LEU A 8 -19.43 -7.53 5.76
N SER A 9 -19.59 -8.82 5.51
CA SER A 9 -19.44 -9.85 6.54
C SER A 9 -17.99 -9.95 7.03
N GLN A 10 -17.02 -9.85 6.12
CA GLN A 10 -15.60 -9.81 6.49
C GLN A 10 -15.26 -8.56 7.29
N LEU A 11 -15.81 -7.40 6.87
CA LEU A 11 -15.63 -6.14 7.59
C LEU A 11 -16.18 -6.25 9.03
N CYS A 12 -17.41 -6.77 9.18
CA CYS A 12 -18.00 -7.01 10.49
C CYS A 12 -17.15 -7.94 11.37
N SER A 13 -16.63 -9.02 10.79
CA SER A 13 -15.75 -9.95 11.51
C SER A 13 -14.44 -9.29 11.92
N HIS A 14 -13.87 -8.43 11.10
CA HIS A 14 -12.64 -7.70 11.39
C HIS A 14 -12.80 -6.74 12.60
N PHE A 15 -14.01 -6.23 12.81
CA PHE A 15 -14.35 -5.38 13.95
C PHE A 15 -14.97 -6.15 15.11
N ASP A 16 -14.89 -7.48 15.12
CA ASP A 16 -15.53 -8.34 16.13
C ASP A 16 -17.03 -8.05 16.34
N TYR A 17 -17.69 -7.57 15.28
CA TYR A 17 -19.10 -7.21 15.35
C TYR A 17 -19.99 -8.46 15.22
N VAL A 18 -20.73 -8.75 16.27
CA VAL A 18 -21.69 -9.87 16.30
C VAL A 18 -23.10 -9.32 16.10
N GLY A 19 -23.56 -9.24 14.86
CA GLY A 19 -24.87 -8.72 14.53
C GLY A 19 -25.20 -8.84 13.06
N ARG A 20 -26.34 -8.28 12.66
CA ARG A 20 -26.70 -8.23 11.24
C ARG A 20 -25.88 -7.15 10.53
N ASN A 21 -25.32 -7.44 9.37
CA ASN A 21 -24.46 -6.57 8.60
C ASN A 21 -25.07 -5.17 8.34
N ASN A 22 -26.38 -5.10 8.06
CA ASN A 22 -27.08 -3.84 7.86
C ASN A 22 -27.17 -2.96 9.12
N LEU A 23 -27.14 -3.55 10.32
CA LEU A 23 -27.11 -2.80 11.57
C LEU A 23 -25.72 -2.21 11.83
N PHE A 24 -24.65 -2.85 11.36
CA PHE A 24 -23.30 -2.31 11.40
C PHE A 24 -23.21 -1.01 10.57
N LEU A 25 -23.61 -1.04 9.30
CA LEU A 25 -23.62 0.15 8.44
C LEU A 25 -24.54 1.24 8.99
N LYS A 26 -25.73 0.86 9.49
CA LYS A 26 -26.62 1.81 10.13
C LYS A 26 -25.99 2.48 11.34
N GLY A 27 -25.29 1.73 12.19
CA GLY A 27 -24.58 2.27 13.36
C GLY A 27 -23.50 3.29 12.96
N LEU A 28 -22.71 2.98 11.92
CA LEU A 28 -21.72 3.90 11.37
C LEU A 28 -22.37 5.16 10.78
N ASN A 29 -23.48 5.01 10.05
CA ASN A 29 -24.22 6.12 9.50
C ASN A 29 -24.81 7.04 10.59
N ASP A 30 -25.42 6.46 11.63
CA ASP A 30 -25.98 7.21 12.76
C ASP A 30 -24.85 7.96 13.53
N TYR A 31 -23.68 7.36 13.63
CA TYR A 31 -22.48 8.01 14.20
C TYR A 31 -22.04 9.20 13.34
N GLY A 32 -21.93 9.01 12.01
CA GLY A 32 -21.60 10.08 11.08
C GLY A 32 -22.62 11.22 11.14
N LYS A 33 -23.89 10.89 11.19
CA LYS A 33 -24.99 11.87 11.33
C LYS A 33 -24.85 12.68 12.62
N LYS A 34 -24.52 12.04 13.73
CA LYS A 34 -24.30 12.73 15.02
C LYS A 34 -23.14 13.72 14.96
N LEU A 35 -22.08 13.39 14.23
CA LEU A 35 -20.92 14.25 14.06
C LEU A 35 -21.08 15.26 12.91
N ASN A 36 -22.15 15.16 12.12
CA ASN A 36 -22.35 15.89 10.86
C ASN A 36 -21.15 15.72 9.90
N GLN A 37 -20.61 14.51 9.83
CA GLN A 37 -19.46 14.15 8.99
C GLN A 37 -19.67 12.75 8.40
N ARG A 38 -19.17 12.52 7.19
CA ARG A 38 -19.16 11.17 6.62
C ARG A 38 -18.12 10.29 7.30
N VAL A 39 -18.53 9.08 7.64
CA VAL A 39 -17.64 7.99 8.04
C VAL A 39 -17.12 7.33 6.77
N LEU A 40 -15.81 7.28 6.60
CA LEU A 40 -15.19 6.69 5.42
C LEU A 40 -14.78 5.24 5.69
N LEU A 41 -15.21 4.35 4.82
CA LEU A 41 -14.72 2.98 4.73
C LEU A 41 -13.56 2.96 3.73
N ILE A 42 -12.35 2.74 4.21
CA ILE A 42 -11.14 2.75 3.38
C ILE A 42 -10.71 1.31 3.14
N ILE A 43 -10.64 0.90 1.88
CA ILE A 43 -10.15 -0.43 1.46
C ILE A 43 -8.93 -0.22 0.58
N ASP A 44 -7.80 -0.68 1.09
CA ASP A 44 -6.51 -0.54 0.42
C ASP A 44 -6.21 -1.77 -0.46
N GLY A 45 -5.71 -1.52 -1.66
CA GLY A 45 -5.18 -2.54 -2.55
C GLY A 45 -6.21 -3.56 -3.07
N ILE A 46 -7.40 -3.11 -3.54
CA ILE A 46 -8.46 -4.03 -4.01
C ILE A 46 -8.04 -4.94 -5.16
N ASN A 47 -6.95 -4.63 -5.85
CA ASN A 47 -6.39 -5.44 -6.93
C ASN A 47 -5.13 -6.22 -6.52
N GLU A 48 -4.87 -6.40 -5.23
CA GLU A 48 -3.74 -7.18 -4.74
C GLU A 48 -4.11 -8.64 -4.43
N GLY A 49 -3.20 -9.56 -4.70
CA GLY A 49 -3.37 -10.99 -4.42
C GLY A 49 -4.63 -11.58 -5.06
N ALA A 50 -5.41 -12.33 -4.30
CA ALA A 50 -6.68 -12.90 -4.72
C ALA A 50 -7.81 -11.86 -4.86
N GLY A 51 -7.55 -10.60 -4.49
CA GLY A 51 -8.56 -9.55 -4.46
C GLY A 51 -9.15 -9.19 -5.83
N VAL A 52 -8.41 -9.37 -6.91
CA VAL A 52 -8.88 -9.04 -8.27
C VAL A 52 -10.19 -9.77 -8.61
N ASP A 53 -10.21 -11.09 -8.48
CA ASP A 53 -11.39 -11.88 -8.85
C ASP A 53 -12.51 -11.75 -7.82
N TYR A 54 -12.16 -11.60 -6.55
CA TYR A 54 -13.09 -11.34 -5.48
C TYR A 54 -13.86 -10.03 -5.69
N TRP A 55 -13.14 -8.94 -5.91
CA TRP A 55 -13.77 -7.62 -6.06
C TRP A 55 -14.51 -7.43 -7.37
N LYS A 56 -14.12 -8.11 -8.45
CA LYS A 56 -14.93 -8.15 -9.69
C LYS A 56 -16.36 -8.64 -9.46
N ILE A 57 -16.52 -9.57 -8.52
CA ILE A 57 -17.83 -10.16 -8.23
C ILE A 57 -18.62 -9.31 -7.22
N HIS A 58 -17.95 -8.79 -6.21
CA HIS A 58 -18.61 -8.25 -5.03
C HIS A 58 -18.65 -6.71 -4.94
N LEU A 59 -17.85 -6.01 -5.75
CA LEU A 59 -17.65 -4.56 -5.57
C LEU A 59 -18.92 -3.76 -5.78
N GLN A 60 -19.67 -4.06 -6.86
CA GLN A 60 -20.88 -3.32 -7.20
C GLN A 60 -21.94 -3.42 -6.10
N ASP A 61 -22.20 -4.64 -5.64
CA ASP A 61 -23.16 -4.88 -4.55
C ASP A 61 -22.71 -4.22 -3.23
N PHE A 62 -21.42 -4.23 -2.96
CA PHE A 62 -20.85 -3.60 -1.77
C PHE A 62 -21.02 -2.08 -1.81
N ILE A 63 -20.74 -1.45 -2.96
CA ILE A 63 -20.96 -0.01 -3.17
C ILE A 63 -22.42 0.35 -2.98
N HIS A 64 -23.37 -0.36 -3.61
CA HIS A 64 -24.82 -0.11 -3.49
C HIS A 64 -25.30 -0.19 -2.04
N GLN A 65 -24.74 -1.10 -1.25
CA GLN A 65 -25.07 -1.18 0.17
C GLN A 65 -24.63 0.07 0.94
N ILE A 66 -23.48 0.66 0.60
CA ILE A 66 -22.96 1.85 1.26
C ILE A 66 -23.68 3.11 0.80
N GLU A 67 -23.96 3.25 -0.48
CA GLU A 67 -24.63 4.40 -1.07
C GLU A 67 -26.05 4.64 -0.51
N SER A 68 -26.67 3.60 0.04
CA SER A 68 -27.97 3.73 0.70
C SER A 68 -27.91 4.58 2.00
N TYR A 69 -26.71 5.03 2.42
CA TYR A 69 -26.48 5.76 3.66
C TYR A 69 -25.81 7.12 3.42
N ASP A 70 -26.50 8.22 3.72
CA ASP A 70 -26.04 9.59 3.46
C ASP A 70 -24.74 9.99 4.16
N TYR A 71 -24.47 9.39 5.31
CA TYR A 71 -23.29 9.68 6.14
C TYR A 71 -22.20 8.61 6.06
N LEU A 72 -22.24 7.74 5.06
CA LEU A 72 -21.14 6.86 4.73
C LEU A 72 -20.45 7.30 3.44
N GLY A 73 -19.21 6.91 3.29
CA GLY A 73 -18.43 7.06 2.07
C GLY A 73 -17.45 5.91 1.96
N ILE A 74 -17.04 5.62 0.73
CA ILE A 74 -16.04 4.59 0.44
C ILE A 74 -14.82 5.21 -0.25
N VAL A 75 -13.65 4.75 0.14
CA VAL A 75 -12.39 5.07 -0.52
C VAL A 75 -11.71 3.76 -0.88
N LEU A 76 -11.43 3.58 -2.15
CA LEU A 76 -10.79 2.38 -2.67
C LEU A 76 -9.43 2.75 -3.22
N SER A 77 -8.38 2.03 -2.85
CA SER A 77 -7.09 2.17 -3.51
C SER A 77 -6.84 1.04 -4.50
N VAL A 78 -6.23 1.39 -5.62
CA VAL A 78 -5.90 0.47 -6.70
C VAL A 78 -4.47 0.73 -7.13
N ARG A 79 -3.64 -0.30 -7.18
CA ARG A 79 -2.32 -0.19 -7.78
C ARG A 79 -2.44 -0.23 -9.30
N VAL A 80 -1.98 0.82 -9.95
CA VAL A 80 -1.89 0.88 -11.41
C VAL A 80 -0.63 0.14 -11.85
N SER A 81 -0.68 -1.19 -11.82
CA SER A 81 0.36 -2.05 -12.36
C SER A 81 -0.19 -2.70 -13.63
N SER A 82 0.23 -2.21 -14.79
CA SER A 82 -0.05 -2.75 -16.12
C SER A 82 -1.45 -2.54 -16.74
N SER A 83 -1.46 -2.61 -18.06
CA SER A 83 -2.50 -2.29 -19.03
C SER A 83 -3.78 -3.17 -19.03
N ARG A 84 -3.95 -4.06 -18.07
CA ARG A 84 -5.14 -4.91 -17.92
C ARG A 84 -5.88 -4.65 -16.61
N ASN A 85 -5.99 -3.40 -16.23
CA ASN A 85 -6.59 -3.07 -14.94
C ASN A 85 -8.12 -3.00 -15.11
N TRP A 86 -8.84 -4.06 -14.69
CA TRP A 86 -10.30 -4.04 -14.58
C TRP A 86 -10.79 -2.83 -13.74
N ALA A 87 -9.98 -2.36 -12.82
CA ALA A 87 -10.25 -1.16 -12.04
C ALA A 87 -10.25 0.12 -12.90
N TYR A 88 -9.64 0.08 -14.10
CA TYR A 88 -9.72 1.20 -15.05
C TYR A 88 -11.16 1.37 -15.59
N GLU A 89 -11.89 0.30 -15.71
CA GLU A 89 -13.31 0.35 -16.10
C GLU A 89 -14.18 0.99 -15.01
N LEU A 90 -13.86 0.72 -13.74
CA LEU A 90 -14.53 1.36 -12.58
C LEU A 90 -14.22 2.86 -12.47
N VAL A 91 -13.01 3.27 -12.88
CA VAL A 91 -12.52 4.65 -12.80
C VAL A 91 -13.25 5.56 -13.80
N HIS A 92 -13.90 5.01 -14.81
CA HIS A 92 -14.67 5.75 -15.82
C HIS A 92 -16.16 5.78 -15.51
N ASP A 93 -16.60 5.23 -14.39
CA ASP A 93 -17.95 5.39 -13.89
C ASP A 93 -18.10 6.83 -13.34
N GLU A 94 -19.09 7.57 -13.82
CA GLU A 94 -19.35 8.98 -13.45
C GLU A 94 -19.61 9.15 -11.94
N ASP A 95 -19.89 8.05 -11.22
CA ASP A 95 -20.16 8.04 -9.79
C ASP A 95 -18.88 8.10 -8.93
N PHE A 96 -17.68 7.93 -9.53
CA PHE A 96 -16.41 7.95 -8.81
C PHE A 96 -15.55 9.18 -9.09
N SER A 97 -15.09 9.82 -8.01
CA SER A 97 -14.01 10.80 -8.09
C SER A 97 -12.65 10.07 -8.03
N VAL A 98 -11.87 10.15 -9.10
CA VAL A 98 -10.59 9.46 -9.23
C VAL A 98 -9.43 10.39 -8.95
N TYR A 99 -8.54 9.94 -8.07
CA TYR A 99 -7.30 10.64 -7.74
C TYR A 99 -6.09 9.76 -8.05
N TYR A 100 -5.21 10.25 -8.92
CA TYR A 100 -3.95 9.57 -9.21
C TYR A 100 -2.87 10.00 -8.23
N TYR A 101 -2.33 9.02 -7.49
CA TYR A 101 -1.25 9.25 -6.56
C TYR A 101 0.08 8.77 -7.16
N SER A 102 0.98 9.70 -7.44
CA SER A 102 2.30 9.43 -8.01
C SER A 102 3.43 9.52 -6.96
N GLY A 103 3.13 9.18 -5.72
CA GLY A 103 4.08 9.35 -4.63
C GLY A 103 4.27 10.84 -4.26
N PHE A 104 5.48 11.21 -3.91
CA PHE A 104 5.83 12.58 -3.53
C PHE A 104 6.31 13.44 -4.72
N LYS A 105 5.95 13.06 -5.96
CA LYS A 105 6.34 13.81 -7.16
C LYS A 105 5.91 15.27 -7.04
N GLY A 106 6.85 16.19 -7.24
CA GLY A 106 6.63 17.64 -7.05
C GLY A 106 6.77 18.14 -5.61
N ASN A 107 6.82 17.25 -4.61
CA ASN A 107 7.03 17.58 -3.18
C ASN A 107 8.13 16.71 -2.56
N THR A 108 9.00 16.12 -3.35
CA THR A 108 10.03 15.15 -2.90
C THR A 108 10.92 15.74 -1.81
N GLN A 109 11.38 16.98 -1.97
CA GLN A 109 12.22 17.63 -0.99
C GLN A 109 11.54 17.77 0.38
N ALA A 110 10.29 18.26 0.40
CA ALA A 110 9.52 18.42 1.63
C ALA A 110 9.21 17.06 2.30
N ALA A 111 8.96 16.03 1.49
CA ALA A 111 8.77 14.68 2.00
C ALA A 111 10.06 14.15 2.63
N CYS A 112 11.20 14.29 1.98
CA CYS A 112 12.50 13.89 2.53
C CYS A 112 12.80 14.62 3.86
N GLU A 113 12.59 15.93 3.92
CA GLU A 113 12.77 16.70 5.15
C GLU A 113 11.88 16.19 6.29
N TYR A 114 10.63 15.90 6.00
CA TYR A 114 9.69 15.33 6.97
C TYR A 114 10.14 13.96 7.47
N PHE A 115 10.48 13.06 6.55
CA PHE A 115 10.87 11.68 6.89
C PHE A 115 12.19 11.66 7.65
N PHE A 116 13.22 12.38 7.20
CA PHE A 116 14.51 12.43 7.89
C PHE A 116 14.36 12.95 9.31
N ARG A 117 13.58 14.02 9.51
CA ARG A 117 13.26 14.51 10.84
C ARG A 117 12.52 13.47 11.68
N SER A 118 11.55 12.75 11.10
CA SER A 118 10.77 11.73 11.81
C SER A 118 11.59 10.52 12.23
N PHE A 119 12.66 10.23 11.49
CA PHE A 119 13.61 9.15 11.79
C PHE A 119 14.87 9.65 12.54
N GLU A 120 14.88 10.92 12.96
CA GLU A 120 16.02 11.54 13.67
C GLU A 120 17.33 11.47 12.87
N LEU A 121 17.24 11.57 11.56
CA LEU A 121 18.39 11.59 10.65
C LEU A 121 18.76 13.04 10.30
N GLU A 122 20.06 13.30 10.17
CA GLU A 122 20.54 14.59 9.67
C GLU A 122 20.14 14.74 8.20
N PHE A 123 19.59 15.90 7.84
CA PHE A 123 19.26 16.18 6.45
C PHE A 123 20.54 16.46 5.66
N PRO A 124 20.75 15.84 4.50
CA PRO A 124 21.96 16.06 3.72
C PRO A 124 22.06 17.51 3.22
N THR A 125 23.27 18.02 3.14
CA THR A 125 23.56 19.40 2.70
C THR A 125 23.43 19.59 1.20
N TRP A 126 23.34 18.51 0.44
CA TRP A 126 23.14 18.53 -1.02
C TRP A 126 21.67 18.25 -1.39
N PRO A 127 21.20 18.77 -2.52
CA PRO A 127 19.85 18.50 -2.97
C PRO A 127 19.66 17.00 -3.29
N ILE A 128 18.51 16.43 -2.83
CA ILE A 128 18.11 15.07 -3.16
C ILE A 128 17.56 15.07 -4.58
N ILE A 129 18.27 14.44 -5.51
CA ILE A 129 18.00 14.51 -6.94
C ILE A 129 17.34 13.23 -7.48
N GLY A 130 17.42 12.11 -6.77
CA GLY A 130 16.91 10.83 -7.25
C GLY A 130 15.38 10.76 -7.30
N GLU A 131 14.82 10.29 -8.42
CA GLU A 131 13.36 10.08 -8.56
C GLU A 131 12.84 9.02 -7.58
N GLU A 132 13.66 8.09 -7.15
CA GLU A 132 13.37 7.05 -6.16
C GLU A 132 12.89 7.62 -4.83
N TYR A 133 13.39 8.79 -4.42
CA TYR A 133 12.95 9.45 -3.18
C TYR A 133 11.52 10.00 -3.26
N SER A 134 10.96 10.09 -4.45
CA SER A 134 9.54 10.39 -4.61
C SER A 134 8.64 9.20 -4.27
N ASN A 135 9.20 7.99 -4.16
CA ASN A 135 8.47 6.79 -3.77
C ASN A 135 8.41 6.69 -2.24
N PRO A 136 7.20 6.71 -1.62
CA PRO A 136 7.06 6.65 -0.17
C PRO A 136 7.67 5.40 0.47
N LEU A 137 7.53 4.25 -0.20
CA LEU A 137 8.06 2.99 0.32
C LEU A 137 9.59 2.99 0.31
N PHE A 138 10.18 3.48 -0.78
CA PHE A 138 11.64 3.64 -0.86
C PHE A 138 12.13 4.56 0.26
N LEU A 139 11.52 5.73 0.42
CA LEU A 139 11.94 6.73 1.39
C LEU A 139 11.86 6.21 2.84
N ILE A 140 10.80 5.48 3.20
CA ILE A 140 10.70 4.83 4.51
C ILE A 140 11.81 3.80 4.71
N LYS A 141 12.07 2.96 3.70
CA LYS A 141 13.10 1.91 3.78
C LYS A 141 14.50 2.50 3.86
N TYR A 142 14.74 3.54 3.09
CA TYR A 142 15.99 4.30 3.13
C TYR A 142 16.25 4.88 4.53
N CYS A 143 15.28 5.59 5.10
CA CYS A 143 15.42 6.15 6.44
C CYS A 143 15.62 5.08 7.52
N ARG A 144 14.91 3.96 7.45
CA ARG A 144 15.09 2.83 8.39
C ARG A 144 16.49 2.21 8.30
N SER A 145 16.99 2.00 7.08
CA SER A 145 18.33 1.45 6.86
C SER A 145 19.39 2.32 7.52
N HIS A 146 19.33 3.64 7.33
CA HIS A 146 20.28 4.59 7.92
C HIS A 146 20.16 4.69 9.44
N GLN A 147 18.95 4.67 9.97
CA GLN A 147 18.74 4.67 11.43
C GLN A 147 19.37 3.44 12.10
N LEU A 148 19.33 2.29 11.42
CA LEU A 148 19.91 1.03 11.94
C LEU A 148 21.43 0.94 11.73
N SER A 149 21.94 1.44 10.62
CA SER A 149 23.37 1.36 10.28
C SER A 149 24.21 2.39 11.03
N GLY A 150 23.61 3.54 11.41
CA GLY A 150 24.33 4.68 11.96
C GLY A 150 25.36 5.31 11.01
N LEU A 151 25.31 4.92 9.72
CA LEU A 151 26.21 5.43 8.68
C LEU A 151 25.74 6.81 8.20
N PRO A 152 26.67 7.71 7.83
CA PRO A 152 26.33 8.96 7.18
C PRO A 152 25.54 8.75 5.89
N LEU A 153 24.56 9.60 5.63
CA LEU A 153 23.68 9.54 4.45
C LEU A 153 24.42 9.61 3.10
N ASP A 154 25.65 10.08 3.09
CA ASP A 154 26.52 10.21 1.93
C ASP A 154 27.26 8.92 1.53
N GLN A 155 27.22 7.89 2.37
CA GLN A 155 27.96 6.65 2.17
C GLN A 155 27.11 5.46 1.72
N GLU A 156 25.78 5.55 1.83
CA GLU A 156 24.88 4.51 1.33
C GLU A 156 24.27 4.91 -0.01
N ASP A 157 24.59 4.14 -1.03
CA ASP A 157 23.95 4.26 -2.33
C ASP A 157 22.60 3.53 -2.38
N PHE A 158 21.85 3.77 -3.45
CA PHE A 158 20.57 3.09 -3.74
C PHE A 158 20.69 1.56 -3.63
N TRP A 159 21.79 0.99 -4.13
CA TRP A 159 21.99 -0.45 -4.14
C TRP A 159 22.20 -1.04 -2.75
N THR A 160 22.86 -0.32 -1.88
CA THR A 160 23.02 -0.72 -0.47
C THR A 160 21.67 -0.74 0.24
N THR A 161 20.83 0.25 0.02
CA THR A 161 19.45 0.27 0.56
C THR A 161 18.63 -0.92 0.06
N ILE A 162 18.67 -1.22 -1.24
CA ILE A 162 17.96 -2.37 -1.81
C ILE A 162 18.51 -3.69 -1.23
N ARG A 163 19.82 -3.82 -1.12
CA ARG A 163 20.47 -5.01 -0.58
C ARG A 163 20.10 -5.26 0.89
N ASN A 164 20.09 -4.21 1.70
CA ASN A 164 19.65 -4.25 3.10
C ASN A 164 18.20 -4.67 3.21
N TYR A 165 17.32 -4.10 2.37
CA TYR A 165 15.91 -4.47 2.33
C TYR A 165 15.70 -5.94 1.95
N CYS A 166 16.38 -6.42 0.90
CA CYS A 166 16.32 -7.82 0.51
C CYS A 166 16.84 -8.75 1.63
N SER A 167 17.85 -8.33 2.37
CA SER A 167 18.38 -9.09 3.51
C SER A 167 17.37 -9.21 4.64
N GLU A 168 16.63 -8.15 4.96
CA GLU A 168 15.55 -8.19 5.97
C GLU A 168 14.44 -9.16 5.56
N ILE A 169 13.96 -9.06 4.32
CA ILE A 169 12.96 -9.99 3.78
C ILE A 169 13.49 -11.42 3.83
N ASN A 170 14.74 -11.64 3.40
CA ASN A 170 15.36 -12.94 3.38
C ASN A 170 15.43 -13.59 4.77
N LYS A 171 15.70 -12.82 5.82
CA LYS A 171 15.66 -13.30 7.22
C LYS A 171 14.26 -13.76 7.61
N THR A 172 13.25 -12.92 7.33
CA THR A 172 11.83 -13.24 7.64
C THR A 172 11.37 -14.51 6.92
N LEU A 173 11.70 -14.64 5.64
CA LEU A 173 11.35 -15.83 4.86
C LEU A 173 12.15 -17.07 5.31
N ALA A 174 13.41 -16.91 5.69
CA ALA A 174 14.23 -18.00 6.21
C ALA A 174 13.65 -18.58 7.50
N GLU A 175 13.14 -17.74 8.39
CA GLU A 175 12.44 -18.17 9.61
C GLU A 175 11.12 -18.88 9.27
N GLN A 176 10.34 -18.33 8.35
CA GLN A 176 9.04 -18.88 7.97
C GLN A 176 9.15 -20.22 7.23
N TYR A 177 10.15 -20.37 6.34
CA TYR A 177 10.32 -21.53 5.47
C TYR A 177 11.51 -22.42 5.85
N HIS A 178 12.14 -22.16 7.00
CA HIS A 178 13.19 -22.98 7.61
C HIS A 178 14.42 -23.22 6.71
N TYR A 179 14.89 -22.19 6.01
CA TYR A 179 16.13 -22.25 5.25
C TYR A 179 17.23 -21.39 5.87
N ASN A 180 18.49 -21.59 5.42
CA ASN A 180 19.62 -20.81 5.93
C ASN A 180 19.58 -19.36 5.38
N SER A 181 19.39 -18.37 6.25
CA SER A 181 19.32 -16.95 5.89
C SER A 181 20.62 -16.39 5.28
N ALA A 182 21.76 -17.08 5.44
CA ALA A 182 23.01 -16.71 4.76
C ALA A 182 22.97 -16.93 3.23
N LEU A 183 21.98 -17.70 2.76
CA LEU A 183 21.73 -17.90 1.33
C LEU A 183 20.91 -16.74 0.77
N ASN A 184 21.41 -15.62 0.48
CA ASN A 184 20.72 -14.39 -0.01
C ASN A 184 19.68 -14.60 -1.13
N LEU A 185 18.79 -15.59 -0.98
CA LEU A 185 17.87 -16.07 -2.03
C LEU A 185 16.97 -14.98 -2.59
N VAL A 186 16.56 -14.04 -1.76
CA VAL A 186 15.69 -12.92 -2.19
C VAL A 186 16.46 -12.01 -3.15
N PHE A 187 17.67 -11.61 -2.81
CA PHE A 187 18.49 -10.74 -3.66
C PHE A 187 18.91 -11.45 -4.94
N ASP A 188 19.34 -12.70 -4.87
CA ASP A 188 19.72 -13.50 -6.04
C ASP A 188 18.54 -13.72 -6.99
N SER A 189 17.34 -13.91 -6.46
CA SER A 189 16.12 -14.01 -7.27
C SER A 189 15.79 -12.69 -7.95
N LEU A 190 15.94 -11.56 -7.27
CA LEU A 190 15.74 -10.24 -7.84
C LEU A 190 16.69 -9.98 -9.01
N VAL A 191 17.98 -10.32 -8.84
CA VAL A 191 19.00 -10.20 -9.90
C VAL A 191 18.62 -11.03 -11.12
N LYS A 192 18.21 -12.29 -10.93
CA LYS A 192 17.78 -13.16 -12.03
C LYS A 192 16.58 -12.62 -12.79
N VAL A 193 15.58 -12.07 -12.08
CA VAL A 193 14.43 -11.44 -12.72
C VAL A 193 14.86 -10.23 -13.54
N ALA A 194 15.75 -9.38 -13.00
CA ALA A 194 16.27 -8.23 -13.73
C ALA A 194 17.07 -8.65 -14.98
N GLU A 195 17.86 -9.71 -14.90
CA GLU A 195 18.61 -10.27 -16.06
C GLU A 195 17.64 -10.77 -17.16
N ILE A 196 16.54 -11.41 -16.78
CA ILE A 196 15.52 -11.87 -17.74
C ILE A 196 14.87 -10.67 -18.42
N MET A 197 14.48 -9.65 -17.65
CA MET A 197 13.85 -8.45 -18.21
C MET A 197 14.73 -7.69 -19.20
N VAL A 198 16.04 -7.64 -18.95
CA VAL A 198 17.02 -6.98 -19.86
C VAL A 198 17.25 -7.78 -21.15
N ASN A 199 17.09 -9.12 -21.10
CA ASN A 199 17.32 -9.98 -22.27
C ASN A 199 16.08 -10.19 -23.14
N GLU A 200 14.90 -9.75 -22.70
CA GLU A 200 13.64 -9.84 -23.46
C GLU A 200 13.29 -8.56 -24.23
N ASP A 201 14.07 -7.47 -24.07
CA ASP A 201 14.01 -6.24 -24.86
C ASP A 201 15.03 -6.28 -26.03
#